data_05a0b82bd338340b0459a04330c6e24a
#
_entry.id   05a0b82bd338340b0459a04330c6e24a
#
_cell.length_a   1.000
_cell.length_b   1.000
_cell.length_c   1.000
_cell.angle_alpha   90.00
_cell.angle_beta   90.00
_cell.angle_gamma   90.00
#
_symmetry.space_group_name_H-M   'P 1'
#
loop_
_entity.id
_entity.type
_entity.pdbx_description
1 polymer ?
#
loop_
_entity_poly.entity_id
_entity_poly.type
_entity_poly.pdbx_seq_one_letter_code
_entity_poly.pdbx_strand_id
1 'polypeptide(L)'
;ICIENLYDSVGGHLVEGPCCNAIKAAERIDRINDKYHAEVLGFCFDTGHANLIGVDFENFITMLGHRLKVLHIHDNDGRQDLHQIPFTFTATRENKSSTDWDGFIRGLRNIQFDGVLSFETAPVLNAFPEGMKETVLGFIAQIGKYFAEQING
;
A
#
# COMPACT_ATOMS: atom_id res chain seq x y z
N ILE A 1 -11.04 8.09 -10.61
CA ILE A 1 -11.25 8.10 -9.16
C ILE A 1 -10.82 6.73 -8.63
N CYS A 2 -10.19 6.67 -7.43
CA CYS A 2 -9.89 5.40 -6.77
C CYS A 2 -10.56 5.35 -5.40
N ILE A 3 -11.07 4.16 -5.04
CA ILE A 3 -11.44 3.82 -3.66
C ILE A 3 -10.23 3.17 -3.00
N GLU A 4 -10.12 3.26 -1.68
CA GLU A 4 -8.96 2.85 -0.91
C GLU A 4 -9.34 1.91 0.23
N ASN A 5 -8.45 0.98 0.57
CA ASN A 5 -8.59 0.16 1.78
C ASN A 5 -8.27 1.01 3.00
N LEU A 6 -9.25 1.17 3.88
CA LEU A 6 -9.12 1.93 5.11
C LEU A 6 -9.22 1.02 6.32
N TYR A 7 -8.62 1.40 7.42
CA TYR A 7 -8.83 0.77 8.72
C TYR A 7 -9.86 1.57 9.54
N ASP A 8 -10.37 0.95 10.59
CA ASP A 8 -11.24 1.57 11.59
C ASP A 8 -10.78 1.16 13.00
N SER A 9 -11.31 1.81 14.02
CA SER A 9 -11.01 1.49 15.42
C SER A 9 -12.29 1.32 16.23
N VAL A 10 -12.45 0.14 16.82
CA VAL A 10 -13.59 -0.20 17.66
C VAL A 10 -13.10 -0.64 19.03
N GLY A 11 -13.45 0.12 20.07
CA GLY A 11 -13.03 -0.18 21.44
C GLY A 11 -11.50 -0.18 21.64
N GLY A 12 -10.75 0.59 20.83
CA GLY A 12 -9.29 0.64 20.86
C GLY A 12 -8.59 -0.49 20.08
N HIS A 13 -9.35 -1.34 19.39
CA HIS A 13 -8.82 -2.36 18.50
C HIS A 13 -8.92 -1.90 17.04
N LEU A 14 -7.85 -2.13 16.27
CA LEU A 14 -7.85 -1.89 14.83
C LEU A 14 -8.64 -3.01 14.14
N VAL A 15 -9.53 -2.61 13.25
CA VAL A 15 -10.41 -3.50 12.49
C VAL A 15 -10.47 -3.09 11.03
N GLU A 16 -10.96 -4.00 10.19
CA GLU A 16 -11.23 -3.69 8.79
C GLU A 16 -12.22 -2.52 8.66
N GLY A 17 -11.81 -1.48 7.96
CA GLY A 17 -12.64 -0.37 7.55
C GLY A 17 -13.24 -0.56 6.15
N PRO A 18 -13.68 0.52 5.49
CA PRO A 18 -14.18 0.47 4.12
C PRO A 18 -13.15 -0.13 3.14
N CYS A 19 -13.65 -0.89 2.19
CA CYS A 19 -12.88 -1.44 1.06
C CYS A 19 -11.78 -2.45 1.41
N CYS A 20 -11.77 -3.02 2.62
CA CYS A 20 -10.78 -4.04 3.04
C CYS A 20 -11.09 -5.47 2.57
N ASN A 21 -12.16 -5.67 1.84
CA ASN A 21 -12.45 -6.94 1.18
C ASN A 21 -12.21 -6.79 -0.34
N ALA A 22 -11.13 -7.39 -0.84
CA ALA A 22 -10.70 -7.24 -2.23
C ALA A 22 -11.76 -7.70 -3.24
N ILE A 23 -12.48 -8.81 -2.96
CA ILE A 23 -13.52 -9.34 -3.84
C ILE A 23 -14.67 -8.35 -3.96
N LYS A 24 -15.18 -7.86 -2.83
CA LYS A 24 -16.30 -6.88 -2.82
C LYS A 24 -15.88 -5.54 -3.45
N ALA A 25 -14.62 -5.14 -3.27
CA ALA A 25 -14.08 -3.93 -3.88
C ALA A 25 -14.01 -4.10 -5.41
N ALA A 26 -13.48 -5.22 -5.89
CA ALA A 26 -13.42 -5.55 -7.31
C ALA A 26 -14.82 -5.58 -7.95
N GLU A 27 -15.78 -6.29 -7.36
CA GLU A 27 -17.16 -6.36 -7.83
C GLU A 27 -17.83 -4.96 -7.90
N ARG A 28 -17.56 -4.10 -6.90
CA ARG A 28 -18.08 -2.73 -6.89
C ARG A 28 -17.49 -1.89 -8.01
N ILE A 29 -16.17 -2.00 -8.25
CA ILE A 29 -15.47 -1.30 -9.32
C ILE A 29 -16.04 -1.72 -10.68
N ASP A 30 -16.13 -3.03 -10.93
CA ASP A 30 -16.65 -3.57 -12.18
C ASP A 30 -18.06 -3.08 -12.45
N ARG A 31 -18.95 -3.22 -11.47
CA ARG A 31 -20.35 -2.78 -11.63
C ARG A 31 -20.49 -1.30 -11.99
N ILE A 32 -19.60 -0.44 -11.43
CA ILE A 32 -19.62 1.00 -11.73
C ILE A 32 -19.06 1.24 -13.13
N ASN A 33 -17.93 0.63 -13.48
CA ASN A 33 -17.30 0.81 -14.78
C ASN A 33 -18.18 0.29 -15.92
N ASP A 34 -18.84 -0.87 -15.72
CA ASP A 34 -19.81 -1.43 -16.67
C ASP A 34 -21.00 -0.49 -16.90
N LYS A 35 -21.54 0.08 -15.80
CA LYS A 35 -22.65 1.04 -15.89
C LYS A 35 -22.33 2.26 -16.74
N TYR A 36 -21.08 2.73 -16.69
CA TYR A 36 -20.65 3.91 -17.43
C TYR A 36 -19.92 3.57 -18.75
N HIS A 37 -19.74 2.28 -19.06
CA HIS A 37 -18.97 1.79 -20.20
C HIS A 37 -17.58 2.42 -20.30
N ALA A 38 -16.93 2.66 -19.16
CA ALA A 38 -15.64 3.31 -19.05
C ALA A 38 -14.97 3.00 -17.70
N GLU A 39 -13.65 3.00 -17.67
CA GLU A 39 -12.86 2.89 -16.42
C GLU A 39 -12.91 4.21 -15.62
N VAL A 40 -14.02 4.48 -14.94
CA VAL A 40 -14.20 5.69 -14.10
C VAL A 40 -13.78 5.48 -12.65
N LEU A 41 -13.71 4.22 -12.20
CA LEU A 41 -13.34 3.85 -10.84
C LEU A 41 -12.21 2.81 -10.87
N GLY A 42 -11.23 2.99 -10.01
CA GLY A 42 -10.15 2.04 -9.73
C GLY A 42 -9.94 1.86 -8.23
N PHE A 43 -8.87 1.19 -7.87
CA PHE A 43 -8.45 0.96 -6.49
C PHE A 43 -7.11 1.63 -6.20
N CYS A 44 -7.00 2.21 -5.00
CA CYS A 44 -5.76 2.62 -4.38
C CYS A 44 -5.44 1.62 -3.25
N PHE A 45 -4.30 0.93 -3.33
CA PHE A 45 -3.86 0.05 -2.26
C PHE A 45 -2.88 0.79 -1.35
N ASP A 46 -3.31 0.98 -0.10
CA ASP A 46 -2.50 1.56 0.95
C ASP A 46 -1.84 0.45 1.78
N THR A 47 -0.52 0.43 1.79
CA THR A 47 0.28 -0.61 2.47
C THR A 47 0.23 -0.48 3.98
N GLY A 48 0.19 0.74 4.51
CA GLY A 48 0.12 0.98 5.94
C GLY A 48 -1.23 0.59 6.53
N HIS A 49 -2.32 1.00 5.89
CA HIS A 49 -3.68 0.59 6.31
C HIS A 49 -3.84 -0.94 6.27
N ALA A 50 -3.33 -1.58 5.22
CA ALA A 50 -3.36 -3.03 5.08
C ALA A 50 -2.55 -3.74 6.19
N ASN A 51 -1.36 -3.20 6.55
CA ASN A 51 -0.53 -3.73 7.64
C ASN A 51 -1.22 -3.61 9.01
N LEU A 52 -1.91 -2.50 9.29
CA LEU A 52 -2.60 -2.26 10.55
C LEU A 52 -3.67 -3.31 10.88
N ILE A 53 -4.29 -3.87 9.87
CA ILE A 53 -5.38 -4.86 10.01
C ILE A 53 -4.99 -6.28 9.58
N GLY A 54 -3.71 -6.50 9.26
CA GLY A 54 -3.16 -7.81 8.96
C GLY A 54 -3.63 -8.42 7.63
N VAL A 55 -3.84 -7.58 6.61
CA VAL A 55 -4.19 -8.04 5.25
C VAL A 55 -3.06 -8.85 4.63
N ASP A 56 -3.38 -9.96 3.99
CA ASP A 56 -2.47 -10.68 3.09
C ASP A 56 -2.29 -9.87 1.79
N PHE A 57 -1.15 -9.20 1.66
CA PHE A 57 -0.88 -8.28 0.54
C PHE A 57 -0.89 -8.98 -0.81
N GLU A 58 -0.23 -10.14 -0.91
CA GLU A 58 -0.17 -10.88 -2.17
C GLU A 58 -1.56 -11.26 -2.67
N ASN A 59 -2.36 -11.83 -1.78
CA ASN A 59 -3.71 -12.28 -2.11
C ASN A 59 -4.62 -11.09 -2.46
N PHE A 60 -4.59 -10.03 -1.65
CA PHE A 60 -5.42 -8.84 -1.87
C PHE A 60 -5.12 -8.16 -3.21
N ILE A 61 -3.83 -7.92 -3.50
CA ILE A 61 -3.39 -7.28 -4.74
C ILE A 61 -3.72 -8.17 -5.94
N THR A 62 -3.47 -9.48 -5.84
CA THR A 62 -3.78 -10.43 -6.91
C THR A 62 -5.28 -10.45 -7.23
N MET A 63 -6.16 -10.39 -6.21
CA MET A 63 -7.61 -10.33 -6.41
C MET A 63 -8.08 -9.03 -7.06
N LEU A 64 -7.45 -7.90 -6.78
CA LEU A 64 -7.77 -6.63 -7.44
C LEU A 64 -7.42 -6.67 -8.93
N GLY A 65 -6.29 -7.27 -9.29
CA GLY A 65 -5.82 -7.36 -10.67
C GLY A 65 -5.69 -5.98 -11.32
N HIS A 66 -6.16 -5.85 -12.55
CA HIS A 66 -6.11 -4.61 -13.35
C HIS A 66 -6.86 -3.41 -12.74
N ARG A 67 -7.66 -3.63 -11.68
CA ARG A 67 -8.41 -2.57 -11.00
C ARG A 67 -7.53 -1.76 -10.06
N LEU A 68 -6.36 -2.29 -9.68
CA LEU A 68 -5.34 -1.56 -8.94
C LEU A 68 -4.71 -0.50 -9.84
N LYS A 69 -4.85 0.77 -9.47
CA LYS A 69 -4.37 1.92 -10.27
C LYS A 69 -3.39 2.80 -9.52
N VAL A 70 -3.52 2.88 -8.20
CA VAL A 70 -2.75 3.76 -7.34
C VAL A 70 -2.21 2.98 -6.16
N LEU A 71 -1.04 3.36 -5.69
CA LEU A 71 -0.41 2.84 -4.48
C LEU A 71 -0.15 4.00 -3.52
N HIS A 72 -0.44 3.80 -2.25
CA HIS A 72 0.10 4.58 -1.15
C HIS A 72 1.11 3.70 -0.40
N ILE A 73 2.39 3.94 -0.65
CA ILE A 73 3.47 3.10 -0.12
C ILE A 73 4.08 3.79 1.09
N HIS A 74 3.87 3.23 2.26
CA HIS A 74 4.52 3.62 3.50
C HIS A 74 4.56 2.45 4.49
N ASP A 75 5.35 2.59 5.53
CA ASP A 75 5.53 1.58 6.58
C ASP A 75 4.98 2.05 7.91
N ASN A 76 4.60 1.11 8.76
CA ASN A 76 4.22 1.37 10.14
C ASN A 76 4.50 0.15 11.05
N ASP A 77 4.33 0.34 12.35
CA ASP A 77 4.59 -0.67 13.37
C ASP A 77 3.44 -1.68 13.59
N GLY A 78 2.41 -1.66 12.73
CA GLY A 78 1.21 -2.47 12.86
C GLY A 78 0.26 -2.01 13.99
N ARG A 79 0.46 -0.79 14.52
CA ARG A 79 -0.33 -0.23 15.62
C ARG A 79 -0.80 1.20 15.35
N GLN A 80 0.01 1.99 14.66
CA GLN A 80 -0.23 3.37 14.35
C GLN A 80 0.07 3.63 12.89
N ASP A 81 -0.68 4.52 12.28
CA ASP A 81 -0.49 4.93 10.89
C ASP A 81 0.65 5.96 10.79
N LEU A 82 1.88 5.46 10.76
CA LEU A 82 3.09 6.26 10.97
C LEU A 82 3.68 6.88 9.71
N HIS A 83 3.26 6.45 8.53
CA HIS A 83 3.77 6.92 7.23
C HIS A 83 5.31 6.94 7.14
N GLN A 84 5.94 5.86 7.60
CA GLN A 84 7.40 5.72 7.58
C GLN A 84 7.91 5.18 6.22
N ILE A 85 9.22 5.32 6.01
CA ILE A 85 9.89 4.75 4.84
C ILE A 85 9.82 3.22 4.90
N PRO A 86 9.55 2.51 3.78
CA PRO A 86 9.58 1.05 3.73
C PRO A 86 10.85 0.47 4.35
N PHE A 87 10.72 -0.67 5.00
CA PHE A 87 11.76 -1.37 5.77
C PHE A 87 12.17 -0.70 7.10
N THR A 88 11.45 0.33 7.56
CA THR A 88 11.69 0.94 8.88
C THR A 88 11.36 -0.04 10.00
N PHE A 89 10.27 -0.79 9.85
CA PHE A 89 9.84 -1.80 10.84
C PHE A 89 10.10 -3.21 10.31
N THR A 90 11.20 -3.80 10.76
CA THR A 90 11.56 -5.19 10.42
C THR A 90 11.03 -6.16 11.45
N ALA A 91 10.63 -7.37 11.02
CA ALA A 91 10.25 -8.44 11.92
C ALA A 91 11.42 -8.85 12.79
N THR A 92 11.24 -8.77 14.11
CA THR A 92 12.13 -9.35 15.10
C THR A 92 11.46 -10.56 15.76
N ARG A 93 12.19 -11.29 16.62
CA ARG A 93 11.56 -12.36 17.43
C ARG A 93 10.40 -11.84 18.29
N GLU A 94 10.44 -10.58 18.67
CA GLU A 94 9.49 -9.94 19.58
C GLU A 94 8.43 -9.15 18.83
N ASN A 95 8.77 -8.61 17.66
CA ASN A 95 7.87 -7.85 16.81
C ASN A 95 7.56 -8.63 15.54
N LYS A 96 6.35 -9.19 15.46
CA LYS A 96 5.85 -9.92 14.28
C LYS A 96 5.06 -9.06 13.32
N SER A 97 4.88 -7.78 13.60
CA SER A 97 4.07 -6.86 12.82
C SER A 97 4.91 -6.03 11.84
N SER A 98 5.82 -6.69 11.11
CA SER A 98 6.46 -6.02 9.97
C SER A 98 5.54 -6.08 8.76
N THR A 99 5.58 -5.00 7.97
CA THR A 99 4.89 -4.96 6.68
C THR A 99 5.44 -6.05 5.75
N ASP A 100 4.55 -6.83 5.12
CA ASP A 100 4.92 -7.92 4.21
C ASP A 100 5.32 -7.39 2.83
N TRP A 101 6.54 -6.83 2.75
CA TRP A 101 7.10 -6.31 1.50
C TRP A 101 7.31 -7.39 0.44
N ASP A 102 7.60 -8.62 0.84
CA ASP A 102 7.73 -9.74 -0.09
C ASP A 102 6.37 -10.09 -0.72
N GLY A 103 5.31 -10.14 0.07
CA GLY A 103 3.94 -10.31 -0.43
C GLY A 103 3.48 -9.15 -1.32
N PHE A 104 3.85 -7.91 -0.97
CA PHE A 104 3.61 -6.74 -1.81
C PHE A 104 4.24 -6.89 -3.20
N ILE A 105 5.53 -7.24 -3.25
CA ILE A 105 6.27 -7.44 -4.51
C ILE A 105 5.64 -8.57 -5.32
N ARG A 106 5.36 -9.72 -4.69
CA ARG A 106 4.73 -10.87 -5.39
C ARG A 106 3.36 -10.51 -5.94
N GLY A 107 2.53 -9.83 -5.15
CA GLY A 107 1.21 -9.38 -5.58
C GLY A 107 1.26 -8.48 -6.81
N LEU A 108 2.14 -7.47 -6.82
CA LEU A 108 2.32 -6.57 -7.95
C LEU A 108 2.88 -7.29 -9.19
N ARG A 109 3.80 -8.25 -9.00
CA ARG A 109 4.32 -9.10 -10.07
C ARG A 109 3.22 -9.97 -10.68
N ASN A 110 2.38 -10.59 -9.86
CA ASN A 110 1.29 -11.46 -10.30
C ASN A 110 0.31 -10.75 -11.24
N ILE A 111 0.05 -9.47 -10.98
CA ILE A 111 -0.85 -8.66 -11.82
C ILE A 111 -0.13 -7.88 -12.92
N GLN A 112 1.20 -8.02 -13.04
CA GLN A 112 2.02 -7.27 -13.99
C GLN A 112 1.80 -5.75 -13.86
N PHE A 113 1.84 -5.25 -12.62
CA PHE A 113 1.58 -3.84 -12.34
C PHE A 113 2.59 -2.94 -13.04
N ASP A 114 2.11 -2.03 -13.88
CA ASP A 114 2.88 -1.08 -14.67
C ASP A 114 2.64 0.39 -14.27
N GLY A 115 1.94 0.60 -13.15
CA GLY A 115 1.61 1.93 -12.65
C GLY A 115 2.75 2.58 -11.85
N VAL A 116 2.43 3.71 -11.20
CA VAL A 116 3.38 4.49 -10.41
C VAL A 116 3.51 3.93 -8.99
N LEU A 117 4.75 3.78 -8.52
CA LEU A 117 5.05 3.50 -7.12
C LEU A 117 5.01 4.81 -6.32
N SER A 118 3.85 5.16 -5.79
CA SER A 118 3.63 6.41 -5.04
C SER A 118 3.96 6.22 -3.56
N PHE A 119 4.91 6.99 -3.05
CA PHE A 119 5.30 6.95 -1.63
C PHE A 119 4.56 8.03 -0.84
N GLU A 120 3.83 7.63 0.18
CA GLU A 120 3.14 8.53 1.10
C GLU A 120 3.92 8.71 2.40
N THR A 121 5.13 9.28 2.30
CA THR A 121 6.10 9.41 3.38
C THR A 121 6.38 10.87 3.77
N ALA A 122 5.41 11.77 3.56
CA ALA A 122 5.53 13.19 3.90
C ALA A 122 5.91 13.45 5.37
N PRO A 123 5.40 12.72 6.39
CA PRO A 123 5.82 12.90 7.77
C PRO A 123 7.33 12.71 7.97
N VAL A 124 7.93 11.71 7.30
CA VAL A 124 9.39 11.48 7.35
C VAL A 124 10.12 12.67 6.75
N LEU A 125 9.73 13.10 5.55
CA LEU A 125 10.38 14.22 4.87
C LEU A 125 10.31 15.50 5.72
N ASN A 126 9.18 15.76 6.38
CA ASN A 126 8.96 16.92 7.21
C ASN A 126 9.73 16.86 8.54
N ALA A 127 10.12 15.69 9.01
CA ALA A 127 10.94 15.52 10.23
C ALA A 127 12.40 15.93 10.02
N PHE A 128 12.89 15.97 8.78
CA PHE A 128 14.28 16.34 8.48
C PHE A 128 14.45 17.84 8.24
N PRO A 129 15.61 18.45 8.63
CA PRO A 129 15.96 19.81 8.28
C PRO A 129 15.96 20.02 6.75
N GLU A 130 15.64 21.25 6.31
CA GLU A 130 15.54 21.59 4.88
C GLU A 130 16.75 21.13 4.05
N GLY A 131 17.97 21.34 4.57
CA GLY A 131 19.21 20.94 3.89
C GLY A 131 19.42 19.42 3.73
N MET A 132 18.57 18.59 4.33
CA MET A 132 18.62 17.11 4.21
C MET A 132 17.51 16.53 3.34
N LYS A 133 16.49 17.29 3.01
CA LYS A 133 15.30 16.79 2.30
C LYS A 133 15.63 16.15 0.95
N GLU A 134 16.52 16.74 0.19
CA GLU A 134 16.96 16.19 -1.10
C GLU A 134 17.61 14.80 -0.94
N THR A 135 18.46 14.64 0.09
CA THR A 135 19.08 13.34 0.40
C THR A 135 18.06 12.29 0.79
N VAL A 136 17.06 12.68 1.62
CA VAL A 136 15.96 11.78 2.04
C VAL A 136 15.11 11.38 0.84
N LEU A 137 14.74 12.31 -0.04
CA LEU A 137 14.02 12.03 -1.28
C LEU A 137 14.82 11.09 -2.20
N GLY A 138 16.14 11.32 -2.31
CA GLY A 138 17.04 10.44 -3.05
C GLY A 138 17.04 9.00 -2.49
N PHE A 139 17.01 8.85 -1.18
CA PHE A 139 16.92 7.53 -0.54
C PHE A 139 15.56 6.86 -0.80
N ILE A 140 14.44 7.58 -0.68
CA ILE A 140 13.11 7.06 -1.02
C ILE A 140 13.06 6.61 -2.48
N ALA A 141 13.63 7.40 -3.39
CA ALA A 141 13.72 7.04 -4.81
C ALA A 141 14.55 5.77 -5.06
N GLN A 142 15.61 5.50 -4.26
CA GLN A 142 16.36 4.25 -4.32
C GLN A 142 15.52 3.04 -3.88
N ILE A 143 14.70 3.20 -2.86
CA ILE A 143 13.75 2.15 -2.45
C ILE A 143 12.74 1.88 -3.58
N GLY A 144 12.23 2.93 -4.23
CA GLY A 144 11.35 2.78 -5.39
C GLY A 144 11.99 2.01 -6.55
N LYS A 145 13.26 2.28 -6.85
CA LYS A 145 14.04 1.52 -7.85
C LYS A 145 14.18 0.04 -7.45
N TYR A 146 14.50 -0.23 -6.19
CA TYR A 146 14.57 -1.59 -5.68
C TYR A 146 13.25 -2.33 -5.88
N PHE A 147 12.11 -1.74 -5.50
CA PHE A 147 10.81 -2.36 -5.73
C PHE A 147 10.55 -2.61 -7.22
N ALA A 148 10.81 -1.62 -8.07
CA ALA A 148 10.63 -1.76 -9.52
C ALA A 148 11.46 -2.90 -10.10
N GLU A 149 12.71 -3.05 -9.69
CA GLU A 149 13.60 -4.15 -10.09
C GLU A 149 13.04 -5.50 -9.63
N GLN A 150 12.56 -5.59 -8.39
CA GLN A 150 11.98 -6.83 -7.86
C GLN A 150 10.64 -7.18 -8.51
N ILE A 151 9.81 -6.22 -8.88
CA ILE A 151 8.53 -6.44 -9.56
C ILE A 151 8.73 -6.91 -11.01
N ASN A 152 9.72 -6.38 -11.71
CA ASN A 152 9.97 -6.67 -13.13
C ASN A 152 10.94 -7.84 -13.40
N GLY A 153 11.66 -8.31 -12.39
CA GLY A 153 12.58 -9.44 -12.49
C GLY A 153 11.90 -10.74 -12.19
#